data_436587d17037ab4c0e6fa17de6f39333
#
_entry.id   436587d17037ab4c0e6fa17de6f39333
#
_cell.length_a   1.000
_cell.length_b   1.000
_cell.length_c   1.000
_cell.angle_alpha   90.00
_cell.angle_beta   90.00
_cell.angle_gamma   90.00
#
_symmetry.space_group_name_H-M   'P 1'
#
loop_
_entity.id
_entity.type
_entity.pdbx_description
1 polymer ?
#
loop_
_entity_poly.entity_id
_entity_poly.type
_entity_poly.pdbx_seq_one_letter_code
_entity_poly.pdbx_strand_id
1 'polypeptide(L)'
;MKNNFKLLIKSVIAVMGASVLASCVSDAWKDHYSYKSDSNEPVSSLAKTIESLSKQGNQDAQYFMETLQNTFMYRDDSILTLTYWDLLNDDQFLTVWLPSNVQNWDEYRSDDLENKDHKKVGNEFILNHIARFSHSVGTSTHERVKMMSNKSFRSNSENMNGVDYLADGKNIRCTNGLLHKLNGQIPYSPTIYDFLTGTVSYPSQNGQLYDYSKKFGEWFGSFTVEEIDEDRSVKGEINMETGEVEWIDKVIIRSSELMKKYGYINVEDSDYALVLPRPELWDSVFDTVKYYYTYSDNLEGRDSIQKYWTRSAMLTDVFFNMNIQKHPQDSITTTQFKQSERMSETYPYHVYYRPYDAGGLFNAGSCVDSVICSNGIVYIKNFWPYSDRAFRRTIKIEAEEYTFSGNIMKSSLVSFSPANAAISKPTKAIQLQMRDDAYIVEFKVPDNLKGKYNLKVVIFPNRDKKKPTLVHPLICYSRQTAQGWTKDTLYHKNYWHEGRQAYVDLNDTIGKAYFNKNAEWEYTPDTLVMGPFDLKESNYKNNDPKLLVWIKSKVDKTNNTKYDKEMWLDCIMLEPVFE
;
A
#
# COMPACT_ATOMS: atom_id res chain seq x y z
N MET A 1 21.99 53.85 1.70
CA MET A 1 21.95 52.92 2.85
C MET A 1 21.40 51.53 2.51
N LYS A 2 20.40 51.33 1.63
CA LYS A 2 19.83 50.00 1.33
C LYS A 2 20.78 49.05 0.54
N ASN A 3 21.71 49.56 -0.28
CA ASN A 3 22.59 48.69 -1.09
C ASN A 3 23.78 48.12 -0.29
N ASN A 4 24.25 48.84 0.73
CA ASN A 4 25.38 48.37 1.55
C ASN A 4 24.94 47.29 2.55
N PHE A 5 23.66 47.30 2.96
CA PHE A 5 23.12 46.26 3.84
C PHE A 5 22.94 44.91 3.13
N LYS A 6 22.56 44.92 1.83
CA LYS A 6 22.48 43.69 1.02
C LYS A 6 23.84 43.08 0.73
N LEU A 7 24.89 43.90 0.61
CA LEU A 7 26.26 43.42 0.41
C LEU A 7 26.81 42.79 1.68
N LEU A 8 26.51 43.39 2.84
CA LEU A 8 26.93 42.87 4.15
C LEU A 8 26.27 41.51 4.45
N ILE A 9 24.97 41.34 4.15
CA ILE A 9 24.26 40.09 4.36
C ILE A 9 24.83 38.99 3.43
N LYS A 10 25.13 39.32 2.18
CA LYS A 10 25.72 38.33 1.24
C LYS A 10 27.13 37.93 1.67
N SER A 11 27.94 38.83 2.19
CA SER A 11 29.28 38.48 2.70
C SER A 11 29.23 37.68 4.00
N VAL A 12 28.28 37.95 4.90
CA VAL A 12 28.09 37.16 6.12
C VAL A 12 27.59 35.75 5.81
N ILE A 13 26.65 35.60 4.86
CA ILE A 13 26.17 34.29 4.44
C ILE A 13 27.30 33.50 3.72
N ALA A 14 28.11 34.13 2.89
CA ALA A 14 29.26 33.49 2.25
C ALA A 14 30.34 33.06 3.25
N VAL A 15 30.59 33.84 4.31
CA VAL A 15 31.57 33.46 5.35
C VAL A 15 31.00 32.37 6.27
N MET A 16 29.69 32.39 6.60
CA MET A 16 29.08 31.29 7.33
C MET A 16 29.01 30.01 6.50
N GLY A 17 28.70 30.10 5.19
CA GLY A 17 28.74 28.96 4.29
C GLY A 17 30.13 28.33 4.14
N ALA A 18 31.18 29.17 4.06
CA ALA A 18 32.55 28.68 3.98
C ALA A 18 33.05 28.09 5.31
N SER A 19 32.62 28.61 6.46
CA SER A 19 32.98 28.04 7.77
C SER A 19 32.26 26.71 8.07
N VAL A 20 31.02 26.52 7.57
CA VAL A 20 30.30 25.24 7.69
C VAL A 20 30.91 24.18 6.76
N LEU A 21 31.35 24.56 5.54
CA LEU A 21 32.04 23.63 4.64
C LEU A 21 33.47 23.28 5.14
N ALA A 22 34.16 24.22 5.81
CA ALA A 22 35.47 23.95 6.39
C ALA A 22 35.39 23.10 7.66
N SER A 23 34.28 23.14 8.42
CA SER A 23 34.11 22.29 9.60
C SER A 23 33.73 20.84 9.26
N CYS A 24 33.20 20.59 8.06
CA CYS A 24 32.90 19.23 7.58
C CYS A 24 34.15 18.49 7.05
N VAL A 25 35.29 19.17 6.90
CA VAL A 25 36.58 18.57 6.55
C VAL A 25 37.55 18.68 7.73
N SER A 26 37.05 18.52 8.94
CA SER A 26 37.91 18.44 10.11
C SER A 26 38.67 17.08 10.15
N ASP A 27 39.83 17.08 10.72
CA ASP A 27 40.63 15.85 10.94
C ASP A 27 39.84 14.76 11.69
N ALA A 28 38.79 15.13 12.43
CA ALA A 28 37.85 14.22 13.05
C ALA A 28 37.11 13.33 12.05
N TRP A 29 36.81 13.82 10.83
CA TRP A 29 36.21 13.02 9.76
C TRP A 29 37.26 12.03 9.18
N LYS A 30 38.51 12.48 9.02
CA LYS A 30 39.62 11.60 8.63
C LYS A 30 39.93 10.59 9.72
N ASP A 31 39.89 10.98 10.99
CA ASP A 31 40.08 10.10 12.13
C ASP A 31 38.98 9.05 12.31
N HIS A 32 37.74 9.36 11.89
CA HIS A 32 36.63 8.41 11.95
C HIS A 32 36.71 7.32 10.85
N TYR A 33 37.35 7.64 9.74
CA TYR A 33 37.61 6.70 8.64
C TYR A 33 39.06 6.30 8.50
N SER A 34 40.01 6.99 9.16
CA SER A 34 41.43 6.56 9.26
C SER A 34 41.59 5.60 10.42
N TYR A 35 41.89 4.39 10.08
CA TYR A 35 42.24 3.37 11.04
C TYR A 35 43.54 3.75 11.79
N LYS A 36 43.47 4.07 13.10
CA LYS A 36 44.65 4.19 13.95
C LYS A 36 45.13 2.78 14.31
N SER A 37 46.25 2.35 13.73
CA SER A 37 46.85 1.08 14.02
C SER A 37 47.38 1.02 15.45
N ASP A 38 46.83 0.13 16.27
CA ASP A 38 47.62 -0.50 17.32
C ASP A 38 48.64 -1.44 16.65
N SER A 39 49.70 -1.76 17.31
CA SER A 39 50.93 -2.46 16.90
C SER A 39 50.89 -3.64 15.90
N ASN A 40 49.76 -3.93 15.29
CA ASN A 40 49.54 -4.87 14.20
C ASN A 40 48.97 -4.14 12.98
N GLU A 41 49.79 -3.35 12.29
CA GLU A 41 49.38 -2.71 11.04
C GLU A 41 49.05 -3.75 9.98
N PRO A 42 47.91 -3.57 9.25
CA PRO A 42 47.60 -4.46 8.15
C PRO A 42 48.64 -4.30 7.04
N VAL A 43 49.24 -5.41 6.64
CA VAL A 43 50.38 -5.42 5.71
C VAL A 43 49.91 -5.48 4.25
N SER A 44 48.64 -5.80 3.99
CA SER A 44 48.11 -6.09 2.66
C SER A 44 46.71 -5.50 2.42
N SER A 45 46.43 -5.14 1.18
CA SER A 45 45.08 -4.78 0.74
C SER A 45 44.13 -5.99 0.74
N LEU A 46 42.82 -5.74 0.61
CA LEU A 46 41.79 -6.78 0.46
C LEU A 46 42.15 -7.76 -0.67
N ALA A 47 42.45 -7.24 -1.85
CA ALA A 47 42.82 -8.07 -3.01
C ALA A 47 44.07 -8.92 -2.72
N LYS A 48 45.16 -8.33 -2.19
CA LYS A 48 46.37 -9.07 -1.84
C LYS A 48 46.16 -10.10 -0.72
N THR A 49 45.25 -9.83 0.21
CA THR A 49 44.91 -10.78 1.27
C THR A 49 44.18 -12.00 0.71
N ILE A 50 43.21 -11.78 -0.20
CA ILE A 50 42.49 -12.86 -0.91
C ILE A 50 43.47 -13.66 -1.77
N GLU A 51 44.36 -12.99 -2.52
CA GLU A 51 45.39 -13.64 -3.33
C GLU A 51 46.36 -14.49 -2.46
N SER A 52 46.74 -13.99 -1.28
CA SER A 52 47.57 -14.73 -0.33
C SER A 52 46.88 -15.99 0.19
N LEU A 53 45.58 -15.89 0.53
CA LEU A 53 44.78 -17.06 0.94
C LEU A 53 44.71 -18.10 -0.17
N SER A 54 44.51 -17.67 -1.42
CA SER A 54 44.54 -18.55 -2.59
C SER A 54 45.85 -19.26 -2.75
N LYS A 55 46.97 -18.54 -2.64
CA LYS A 55 48.34 -19.12 -2.70
C LYS A 55 48.63 -20.09 -1.55
N GLN A 56 47.97 -19.96 -0.42
CA GLN A 56 48.04 -20.89 0.72
C GLN A 56 47.17 -22.14 0.55
N GLY A 57 46.52 -22.30 -0.60
CA GLY A 57 45.72 -23.47 -0.92
C GLY A 57 44.23 -23.36 -0.53
N ASN A 58 43.76 -22.15 -0.18
CA ASN A 58 42.33 -21.92 0.03
C ASN A 58 41.63 -21.84 -1.33
N GLN A 59 40.91 -22.89 -1.70
CA GLN A 59 40.25 -23.03 -2.99
C GLN A 59 39.08 -22.04 -3.18
N ASP A 60 38.32 -21.78 -2.11
CA ASP A 60 37.21 -20.79 -2.17
C ASP A 60 37.75 -19.37 -2.42
N ALA A 61 38.88 -19.03 -1.79
CA ALA A 61 39.56 -17.74 -2.04
C ALA A 61 40.05 -17.63 -3.49
N GLN A 62 40.56 -18.73 -4.07
CA GLN A 62 40.97 -18.78 -5.46
C GLN A 62 39.73 -18.56 -6.37
N TYR A 63 38.66 -19.28 -6.14
CA TYR A 63 37.47 -19.20 -6.96
C TYR A 63 36.80 -17.82 -6.85
N PHE A 64 36.77 -17.23 -5.66
CA PHE A 64 36.27 -15.88 -5.48
C PHE A 64 37.14 -14.84 -6.21
N MET A 65 38.47 -14.99 -6.12
CA MET A 65 39.39 -14.14 -6.88
C MET A 65 39.18 -14.24 -8.40
N GLU A 66 39.08 -15.47 -8.95
CA GLU A 66 38.77 -15.70 -10.37
C GLU A 66 37.43 -15.07 -10.76
N THR A 67 36.42 -15.19 -9.90
CA THR A 67 35.10 -14.57 -10.13
C THR A 67 35.21 -13.05 -10.22
N LEU A 68 35.95 -12.42 -9.31
CA LEU A 68 36.14 -10.97 -9.31
C LEU A 68 36.93 -10.49 -10.55
N GLN A 69 37.93 -11.26 -10.99
CA GLN A 69 38.79 -10.95 -12.14
C GLN A 69 38.02 -11.12 -13.46
N ASN A 70 37.12 -12.12 -13.55
CA ASN A 70 36.40 -12.47 -14.75
C ASN A 70 34.98 -11.85 -14.80
N THR A 71 34.66 -10.88 -13.92
CA THR A 71 33.35 -10.19 -13.94
C THR A 71 33.57 -8.71 -14.07
N PHE A 72 33.13 -8.15 -15.20
CA PHE A 72 33.14 -6.72 -15.43
C PHE A 72 32.07 -6.02 -14.60
N MET A 73 32.42 -4.83 -14.11
CA MET A 73 31.45 -3.96 -13.46
C MET A 73 30.37 -3.51 -14.44
N TYR A 74 29.21 -3.28 -13.92
CA TYR A 74 28.03 -2.91 -14.71
C TYR A 74 27.46 -1.59 -14.18
N ARG A 75 27.13 -0.68 -15.07
CA ARG A 75 26.53 0.61 -14.74
C ARG A 75 25.56 1.04 -15.83
N ASP A 76 24.36 1.45 -15.46
CA ASP A 76 23.32 2.00 -16.36
C ASP A 76 23.11 1.18 -17.66
N ASP A 77 22.92 -0.13 -17.52
CA ASP A 77 22.78 -1.07 -18.62
C ASP A 77 24.01 -1.18 -19.55
N SER A 78 25.18 -0.72 -19.08
CA SER A 78 26.45 -0.82 -19.79
C SER A 78 27.50 -1.59 -18.99
N ILE A 79 28.24 -2.44 -19.69
CA ILE A 79 29.40 -3.12 -19.15
C ILE A 79 30.58 -2.15 -19.17
N LEU A 80 31.24 -1.97 -18.01
CA LEU A 80 32.46 -1.16 -17.90
C LEU A 80 33.68 -1.97 -18.31
N THR A 81 34.80 -1.30 -18.54
CA THR A 81 36.11 -1.95 -18.79
C THR A 81 36.82 -2.39 -17.52
N LEU A 82 36.29 -2.03 -16.34
CA LEU A 82 36.83 -2.37 -15.02
C LEU A 82 36.15 -3.63 -14.50
N THR A 83 36.92 -4.46 -13.80
CA THR A 83 36.45 -5.66 -13.11
C THR A 83 36.16 -5.38 -11.64
N TYR A 84 35.48 -6.28 -10.97
CA TYR A 84 35.33 -6.18 -9.52
C TYR A 84 36.64 -6.42 -8.75
N TRP A 85 37.64 -7.01 -9.39
CA TRP A 85 39.00 -7.10 -8.84
C TRP A 85 39.66 -5.72 -8.77
N ASP A 86 39.45 -4.88 -9.78
CA ASP A 86 39.94 -3.50 -9.78
C ASP A 86 39.31 -2.69 -8.65
N LEU A 87 38.01 -2.91 -8.37
CA LEU A 87 37.32 -2.29 -7.22
C LEU A 87 38.03 -2.63 -5.88
N LEU A 88 38.46 -3.87 -5.66
CA LEU A 88 39.14 -4.26 -4.42
C LEU A 88 40.61 -3.79 -4.34
N ASN A 89 41.19 -3.34 -5.45
CA ASN A 89 42.50 -2.72 -5.48
C ASN A 89 42.47 -1.19 -5.35
N ASP A 90 41.28 -0.59 -5.38
CA ASP A 90 41.12 0.85 -5.18
C ASP A 90 41.32 1.25 -3.71
N ASP A 91 41.53 2.53 -3.46
CA ASP A 91 41.74 3.10 -2.10
C ASP A 91 40.45 3.20 -1.27
N GLN A 92 39.30 2.78 -1.82
CA GLN A 92 38.02 2.76 -1.10
C GLN A 92 38.04 1.79 0.07
N PHE A 93 37.55 2.23 1.23
CA PHE A 93 37.45 1.37 2.41
C PHE A 93 36.21 0.47 2.32
N LEU A 94 36.43 -0.84 2.19
CA LEU A 94 35.40 -1.84 1.98
C LEU A 94 35.42 -2.92 3.06
N THR A 95 34.27 -3.56 3.28
CA THR A 95 34.19 -4.83 3.99
C THR A 95 33.76 -5.92 3.01
N VAL A 96 34.54 -7.01 3.00
CA VAL A 96 34.29 -8.18 2.14
C VAL A 96 33.96 -9.39 3.00
N TRP A 97 32.92 -10.10 2.66
CA TRP A 97 32.59 -11.40 3.23
C TRP A 97 32.94 -12.49 2.21
N LEU A 98 34.11 -13.11 2.38
CA LEU A 98 34.59 -14.20 1.52
C LEU A 98 33.73 -15.43 1.74
N PRO A 99 32.93 -15.85 0.73
CA PRO A 99 32.12 -17.05 0.85
C PRO A 99 32.94 -18.34 0.74
N SER A 100 32.45 -19.41 1.33
CA SER A 100 32.98 -20.76 1.13
C SER A 100 31.83 -21.75 0.81
N ASN A 101 32.16 -22.94 0.38
CA ASN A 101 31.18 -24.01 0.09
C ASN A 101 30.09 -23.58 -0.90
N VAL A 102 30.44 -22.74 -1.86
CA VAL A 102 29.51 -22.24 -2.88
C VAL A 102 29.23 -23.33 -3.91
N GLN A 103 27.94 -23.60 -4.18
CA GLN A 103 27.56 -24.68 -5.08
C GLN A 103 27.79 -24.36 -6.57
N ASN A 104 27.70 -23.09 -6.96
CA ASN A 104 27.72 -22.65 -8.36
C ASN A 104 29.02 -21.95 -8.75
N TRP A 105 30.16 -22.31 -8.15
CA TRP A 105 31.44 -21.69 -8.46
C TRP A 105 31.76 -21.67 -9.97
N ASP A 106 31.42 -22.74 -10.69
CA ASP A 106 31.71 -22.82 -12.13
C ASP A 106 30.94 -21.80 -12.97
N GLU A 107 29.72 -21.45 -12.55
CA GLU A 107 28.93 -20.39 -13.17
C GLU A 107 29.56 -19.01 -12.88
N TYR A 108 29.93 -18.75 -11.63
CA TYR A 108 30.40 -17.45 -11.21
C TYR A 108 31.82 -17.11 -11.71
N ARG A 109 32.73 -18.08 -11.74
CA ARG A 109 34.12 -17.91 -12.15
C ARG A 109 34.39 -18.05 -13.64
N SER A 110 33.34 -18.37 -14.45
CA SER A 110 33.51 -18.56 -15.89
C SER A 110 34.37 -17.48 -16.52
N ASP A 111 35.29 -17.90 -17.35
CA ASP A 111 36.18 -17.04 -18.17
C ASP A 111 35.63 -16.77 -19.58
N ASP A 112 34.46 -17.31 -19.90
CA ASP A 112 33.71 -16.97 -21.10
C ASP A 112 33.07 -15.57 -20.95
N LEU A 113 33.87 -14.55 -21.14
CA LEU A 113 33.48 -13.16 -20.90
C LEU A 113 32.40 -12.65 -21.87
N GLU A 114 32.22 -13.29 -23.04
CA GLU A 114 31.20 -12.89 -24.01
C GLU A 114 29.80 -13.39 -23.66
N ASN A 115 29.73 -14.59 -23.05
CA ASN A 115 28.44 -15.23 -22.72
C ASN A 115 28.09 -15.12 -21.23
N LYS A 116 28.99 -14.59 -20.40
CA LYS A 116 28.76 -14.43 -18.98
C LYS A 116 27.77 -13.31 -18.70
N ASP A 117 26.79 -13.58 -17.86
CA ASP A 117 25.88 -12.55 -17.33
C ASP A 117 26.59 -11.74 -16.22
N HIS A 118 27.40 -10.78 -16.62
CA HIS A 118 28.16 -9.91 -15.71
C HIS A 118 27.26 -9.14 -14.74
N LYS A 119 26.05 -8.73 -15.19
CA LYS A 119 25.09 -8.01 -14.34
C LYS A 119 24.57 -8.91 -13.24
N LYS A 120 24.15 -10.11 -13.58
CA LYS A 120 23.66 -11.09 -12.61
C LYS A 120 24.74 -11.49 -11.61
N VAL A 121 25.89 -11.93 -12.09
CA VAL A 121 27.01 -12.35 -11.21
C VAL A 121 27.49 -11.19 -10.34
N GLY A 122 27.59 -9.99 -10.89
CA GLY A 122 27.94 -8.78 -10.16
C GLY A 122 26.95 -8.47 -9.04
N ASN A 123 25.69 -8.30 -9.37
CA ASN A 123 24.66 -7.85 -8.42
C ASN A 123 24.22 -8.94 -7.43
N GLU A 124 23.99 -10.15 -7.92
CA GLU A 124 23.39 -11.21 -7.10
C GLU A 124 24.43 -11.98 -6.27
N PHE A 125 25.71 -11.97 -6.70
CA PHE A 125 26.75 -12.67 -5.99
C PHE A 125 27.83 -11.71 -5.46
N ILE A 126 28.62 -11.03 -6.31
CA ILE A 126 29.79 -10.25 -5.89
C ILE A 126 29.40 -9.12 -4.93
N LEU A 127 28.53 -8.20 -5.39
CA LEU A 127 28.11 -7.03 -4.60
C LEU A 127 27.26 -7.42 -3.38
N ASN A 128 26.74 -8.64 -3.37
CA ASN A 128 26.02 -9.20 -2.22
C ASN A 128 26.99 -9.63 -1.08
N HIS A 129 28.30 -9.68 -1.37
CA HIS A 129 29.35 -10.00 -0.41
C HIS A 129 30.27 -8.82 -0.11
N ILE A 130 29.96 -7.62 -0.61
CA ILE A 130 30.77 -6.42 -0.42
C ILE A 130 29.91 -5.28 0.11
N ALA A 131 30.38 -4.61 1.17
CA ALA A 131 29.78 -3.38 1.68
C ALA A 131 30.82 -2.26 1.72
N ARG A 132 30.33 -1.01 1.64
CA ARG A 132 31.16 0.17 1.88
C ARG A 132 31.42 0.32 3.38
N PHE A 133 32.56 0.91 3.71
CA PHE A 133 33.01 1.18 5.06
C PHE A 133 33.41 -0.06 5.87
N SER A 134 33.70 0.15 7.14
CA SER A 134 34.16 -0.87 8.06
C SER A 134 33.01 -1.42 8.89
N HIS A 135 32.73 -2.69 8.74
CA HIS A 135 31.70 -3.41 9.51
C HIS A 135 32.37 -4.49 10.37
N SER A 136 32.83 -4.09 11.56
CA SER A 136 33.52 -5.01 12.47
C SER A 136 32.54 -5.86 13.28
N VAL A 137 32.89 -7.12 13.51
CA VAL A 137 32.07 -8.08 14.26
C VAL A 137 32.62 -8.25 15.67
N GLY A 138 31.86 -7.85 16.67
CA GLY A 138 32.12 -8.04 18.10
C GLY A 138 31.05 -8.88 18.79
N THR A 139 31.21 -9.11 20.09
CA THR A 139 30.31 -9.94 20.90
C THR A 139 28.88 -9.38 21.04
N SER A 140 28.70 -8.08 20.83
CA SER A 140 27.43 -7.38 20.93
C SER A 140 26.96 -6.82 19.60
N THR A 141 27.54 -7.25 18.48
CA THR A 141 27.19 -6.75 17.16
C THR A 141 25.75 -7.19 16.79
N HIS A 142 24.92 -6.21 16.51
CA HIS A 142 23.60 -6.36 15.92
C HIS A 142 23.36 -5.16 15.01
N GLU A 143 23.73 -5.29 13.76
CA GLU A 143 23.57 -4.19 12.79
C GLU A 143 22.91 -4.67 11.50
N ARG A 144 22.33 -3.73 10.79
CA ARG A 144 21.84 -3.90 9.43
C ARG A 144 22.87 -3.29 8.48
N VAL A 145 23.58 -4.15 7.74
CA VAL A 145 24.62 -3.75 6.81
C VAL A 145 24.01 -3.57 5.43
N LYS A 146 24.24 -2.40 4.83
CA LYS A 146 23.86 -2.14 3.44
C LYS A 146 25.00 -2.58 2.50
N MET A 147 24.70 -3.60 1.71
CA MET A 147 25.63 -4.14 0.72
C MET A 147 25.72 -3.25 -0.52
N MET A 148 26.76 -3.43 -1.32
CA MET A 148 26.89 -2.71 -2.60
C MET A 148 25.88 -3.18 -3.66
N SER A 149 25.24 -4.33 -3.47
CA SER A 149 24.05 -4.78 -4.21
C SER A 149 22.77 -3.98 -3.88
N ASN A 150 22.86 -2.96 -3.01
CA ASN A 150 21.75 -2.22 -2.40
C ASN A 150 20.85 -3.04 -1.47
N LYS A 151 21.17 -4.31 -1.22
CA LYS A 151 20.47 -5.14 -0.25
C LYS A 151 20.93 -4.82 1.17
N SER A 152 20.06 -5.01 2.15
CA SER A 152 20.36 -4.79 3.56
C SER A 152 20.25 -6.09 4.34
N PHE A 153 21.36 -6.55 4.92
CA PHE A 153 21.44 -7.80 5.64
C PHE A 153 21.71 -7.59 7.12
N ARG A 154 21.25 -8.54 7.94
CA ARG A 154 21.51 -8.51 9.38
C ARG A 154 22.85 -9.18 9.68
N SER A 155 23.71 -8.47 10.38
CA SER A 155 24.97 -8.98 10.94
C SER A 155 24.87 -9.07 12.45
N ASN A 156 25.31 -10.17 13.02
CA ASN A 156 25.46 -10.35 14.46
C ASN A 156 26.85 -10.96 14.81
N SER A 157 27.06 -11.30 16.07
CA SER A 157 28.32 -11.88 16.53
C SER A 157 28.64 -13.24 15.93
N GLU A 158 27.66 -13.95 15.37
CA GLU A 158 27.78 -15.34 14.93
C GLU A 158 27.69 -15.51 13.43
N ASN A 159 26.81 -14.74 12.80
CA ASN A 159 26.49 -14.90 11.38
C ASN A 159 26.21 -13.57 10.67
N MET A 160 26.29 -13.63 9.34
CA MET A 160 25.86 -12.60 8.41
C MET A 160 24.69 -13.13 7.61
N ASN A 161 23.51 -12.55 7.82
CA ASN A 161 22.26 -12.96 7.17
C ASN A 161 21.97 -14.47 7.25
N GLY A 162 22.25 -15.07 8.43
CA GLY A 162 22.06 -16.50 8.67
C GLY A 162 23.21 -17.39 8.21
N VAL A 163 24.27 -16.85 7.59
CA VAL A 163 25.47 -17.59 7.19
C VAL A 163 26.55 -17.38 8.26
N ASP A 164 26.98 -18.47 8.89
CA ASP A 164 27.92 -18.42 10.01
C ASP A 164 29.32 -17.95 9.59
N TYR A 165 29.97 -17.18 10.47
CA TYR A 165 31.39 -16.87 10.32
C TYR A 165 32.23 -18.10 10.59
N LEU A 166 33.31 -18.29 9.82
CA LEU A 166 34.34 -19.26 10.18
C LEU A 166 35.04 -18.82 11.46
N ALA A 167 35.53 -19.78 12.26
CA ALA A 167 36.10 -19.54 13.58
C ALA A 167 37.28 -18.54 13.56
N ASP A 168 38.14 -18.59 12.53
CA ASP A 168 39.26 -17.69 12.27
C ASP A 168 38.96 -16.61 11.22
N GLY A 169 37.65 -16.41 10.91
CA GLY A 169 37.20 -15.63 9.77
C GLY A 169 36.68 -14.24 10.09
N LYS A 170 36.81 -13.74 11.33
CA LYS A 170 36.28 -12.43 11.70
C LYS A 170 37.35 -11.35 11.74
N ASN A 171 37.02 -10.16 11.26
CA ASN A 171 37.82 -8.94 11.42
C ASN A 171 39.27 -9.05 10.92
N ILE A 172 39.49 -9.74 9.80
CA ILE A 172 40.81 -9.76 9.16
C ILE A 172 41.07 -8.39 8.57
N ARG A 173 42.05 -7.68 9.13
CA ARG A 173 42.35 -6.28 8.80
C ARG A 173 43.15 -6.19 7.52
N CYS A 174 42.71 -5.31 6.62
CA CYS A 174 43.40 -4.98 5.38
C CYS A 174 43.67 -3.47 5.31
N THR A 175 44.65 -3.03 4.51
CA THR A 175 44.98 -1.60 4.39
C THR A 175 43.81 -0.76 3.87
N ASN A 176 42.94 -1.34 3.05
CA ASN A 176 41.73 -0.69 2.47
C ASN A 176 40.45 -1.38 2.92
N GLY A 177 40.41 -2.03 4.11
CA GLY A 177 39.13 -2.57 4.60
C GLY A 177 39.23 -3.73 5.58
N LEU A 178 38.13 -4.44 5.70
CA LEU A 178 38.00 -5.66 6.52
C LEU A 178 37.62 -6.85 5.63
N LEU A 179 38.16 -8.01 5.95
CA LEU A 179 37.76 -9.28 5.38
C LEU A 179 37.15 -10.17 6.47
N HIS A 180 35.99 -10.73 6.17
CA HIS A 180 35.37 -11.80 6.95
C HIS A 180 35.33 -13.07 6.09
N LYS A 181 35.40 -14.25 6.71
CA LYS A 181 35.19 -15.53 6.04
C LYS A 181 33.90 -16.16 6.52
N LEU A 182 33.07 -16.60 5.60
CA LEU A 182 31.78 -17.23 5.86
C LEU A 182 31.83 -18.73 5.58
N ASN A 183 31.01 -19.48 6.28
CA ASN A 183 30.76 -20.90 6.04
C ASN A 183 29.59 -21.07 5.05
N GLY A 184 29.62 -20.41 3.91
CA GLY A 184 28.60 -20.39 2.88
C GLY A 184 28.61 -19.08 2.10
N GLN A 185 27.75 -19.00 1.10
CA GLN A 185 27.46 -17.75 0.40
C GLN A 185 26.26 -17.03 1.03
N ILE A 186 26.29 -15.71 1.04
CA ILE A 186 25.10 -14.91 1.40
C ILE A 186 24.07 -15.08 0.28
N PRO A 187 22.89 -15.64 0.58
CA PRO A 187 21.87 -15.84 -0.44
C PRO A 187 21.38 -14.47 -0.95
N TYR A 188 21.18 -14.37 -2.25
CA TYR A 188 20.53 -13.21 -2.84
C TYR A 188 19.03 -13.31 -2.55
N SER A 189 18.46 -12.26 -2.00
CA SER A 189 17.03 -12.14 -1.78
C SER A 189 16.49 -10.98 -2.62
N PRO A 190 15.53 -11.22 -3.55
CA PRO A 190 14.91 -10.13 -4.30
C PRO A 190 14.07 -9.24 -3.39
N THR A 191 13.74 -8.04 -3.83
CA THR A 191 12.64 -7.30 -3.22
C THR A 191 11.32 -8.00 -3.52
N ILE A 192 10.28 -7.67 -2.75
CA ILE A 192 8.92 -8.17 -3.05
C ILE A 192 8.50 -7.77 -4.47
N TYR A 193 8.89 -6.59 -4.92
CA TYR A 193 8.62 -6.12 -6.29
C TYR A 193 9.29 -7.02 -7.34
N ASP A 194 10.58 -7.29 -7.19
CA ASP A 194 11.33 -8.14 -8.15
C ASP A 194 10.76 -9.55 -8.21
N PHE A 195 10.37 -10.11 -7.06
CA PHE A 195 9.72 -11.41 -6.98
C PHE A 195 8.37 -11.42 -7.72
N LEU A 196 7.51 -10.42 -7.47
CA LEU A 196 6.17 -10.38 -8.05
C LEU A 196 6.16 -10.01 -9.54
N THR A 197 7.13 -9.23 -10.00
CA THR A 197 7.25 -8.88 -11.43
C THR A 197 7.98 -9.94 -12.25
N GLY A 198 8.55 -10.96 -11.58
CA GLY A 198 9.29 -12.03 -12.24
C GLY A 198 10.64 -11.58 -12.80
N THR A 199 11.16 -10.45 -12.32
CA THR A 199 12.51 -9.97 -12.68
C THR A 199 13.57 -10.99 -12.25
N VAL A 200 13.30 -11.68 -11.15
CA VAL A 200 14.16 -12.72 -10.59
C VAL A 200 13.31 -13.95 -10.27
N SER A 201 13.75 -15.12 -10.74
CA SER A 201 13.20 -16.42 -10.33
C SER A 201 13.76 -16.78 -8.95
N TYR A 202 12.91 -16.81 -7.94
CA TYR A 202 13.34 -17.02 -6.55
C TYR A 202 12.48 -18.09 -5.87
N PRO A 203 13.09 -19.11 -5.25
CA PRO A 203 12.36 -20.19 -4.61
C PRO A 203 11.74 -19.75 -3.27
N SER A 204 10.62 -20.35 -2.94
CA SER A 204 10.00 -20.25 -1.62
C SER A 204 10.78 -21.04 -0.56
N GLN A 205 10.32 -20.96 0.69
CA GLN A 205 10.90 -21.74 1.80
C GLN A 205 10.82 -23.26 1.60
N ASN A 206 9.83 -23.73 0.84
CA ASN A 206 9.69 -25.14 0.47
C ASN A 206 10.37 -25.49 -0.88
N GLY A 207 11.13 -24.56 -1.46
CA GLY A 207 11.84 -24.75 -2.73
C GLY A 207 10.96 -24.69 -3.97
N GLN A 208 9.70 -24.25 -3.86
CA GLN A 208 8.80 -24.10 -5.00
C GLN A 208 9.00 -22.74 -5.68
N LEU A 209 8.81 -22.71 -7.00
CA LEU A 209 8.78 -21.49 -7.80
C LEU A 209 7.33 -21.06 -8.04
N TYR A 210 6.99 -19.84 -7.66
CA TYR A 210 5.68 -19.24 -7.88
C TYR A 210 5.80 -18.08 -8.87
N ASP A 211 5.12 -18.19 -9.99
CA ASP A 211 5.16 -17.14 -11.03
C ASP A 211 3.93 -16.22 -10.92
N TYR A 212 4.15 -15.02 -10.40
CA TYR A 212 3.15 -13.95 -10.35
C TYR A 212 3.31 -12.94 -11.49
N SER A 213 4.33 -13.05 -12.33
CA SER A 213 4.69 -12.05 -13.34
C SER A 213 3.52 -11.69 -14.26
N LYS A 214 2.84 -12.67 -14.82
CA LYS A 214 1.70 -12.47 -15.73
C LYS A 214 0.42 -12.03 -15.03
N LYS A 215 0.22 -12.43 -13.78
CA LYS A 215 -1.03 -12.18 -13.05
C LYS A 215 -1.01 -10.86 -12.31
N PHE A 216 0.09 -10.57 -11.69
CA PHE A 216 0.30 -9.40 -10.84
C PHE A 216 1.34 -8.46 -11.44
N GLY A 217 2.52 -9.00 -11.79
CA GLY A 217 3.71 -8.22 -12.11
C GLY A 217 3.55 -7.34 -13.34
N GLU A 218 3.09 -7.89 -14.47
CA GLU A 218 2.88 -7.12 -15.70
C GLU A 218 1.92 -5.95 -15.48
N TRP A 219 0.81 -6.20 -14.73
CA TRP A 219 -0.15 -5.14 -14.46
C TRP A 219 0.42 -4.10 -13.50
N PHE A 220 1.04 -4.52 -12.40
CA PHE A 220 1.60 -3.63 -11.41
C PHE A 220 2.79 -2.85 -12.00
N GLY A 221 3.63 -3.54 -12.77
CA GLY A 221 4.77 -2.94 -13.47
C GLY A 221 4.37 -1.96 -14.57
N SER A 222 3.23 -2.17 -15.26
CA SER A 222 2.77 -1.27 -16.34
C SER A 222 2.44 0.15 -15.86
N PHE A 223 2.25 0.37 -14.57
CA PHE A 223 2.06 1.69 -13.97
C PHE A 223 3.35 2.27 -13.37
N THR A 224 4.47 1.59 -13.55
CA THR A 224 5.76 2.06 -13.05
C THR A 224 6.32 3.11 -13.99
N VAL A 225 6.66 4.27 -13.44
CA VAL A 225 7.34 5.37 -14.14
C VAL A 225 8.76 5.42 -13.61
N GLU A 226 9.70 5.53 -14.52
CA GLU A 226 11.11 5.76 -14.22
C GLU A 226 11.40 7.26 -14.33
N GLU A 227 11.89 7.84 -13.26
CA GLU A 227 12.28 9.24 -13.18
C GLU A 227 13.74 9.33 -12.74
N ILE A 228 14.46 10.34 -13.25
CA ILE A 228 15.83 10.58 -12.82
C ILE A 228 15.78 11.27 -11.45
N ASP A 229 16.45 10.72 -10.48
CA ASP A 229 16.72 11.40 -9.21
C ASP A 229 17.80 12.46 -9.42
N GLU A 230 17.38 13.68 -9.70
CA GLU A 230 18.30 14.79 -9.98
C GLU A 230 19.20 15.13 -8.80
N ASP A 231 18.75 14.87 -7.56
CA ASP A 231 19.51 15.16 -6.34
C ASP A 231 20.66 14.17 -6.13
N ARG A 232 20.46 12.91 -6.55
CA ARG A 232 21.46 11.84 -6.41
C ARG A 232 22.24 11.56 -7.70
N SER A 233 21.78 12.10 -8.83
CA SER A 233 22.45 11.97 -10.13
C SER A 233 23.50 13.06 -10.33
N VAL A 234 24.54 12.75 -11.08
CA VAL A 234 25.60 13.71 -11.42
C VAL A 234 25.36 14.25 -12.82
N LYS A 235 25.06 15.56 -12.90
CA LYS A 235 24.87 16.26 -14.19
C LYS A 235 26.22 16.43 -14.92
N GLY A 236 26.23 16.11 -16.21
CA GLY A 236 27.31 16.39 -17.13
C GLY A 236 27.06 17.67 -17.95
N GLU A 237 27.46 17.64 -19.20
CA GLU A 237 27.25 18.77 -20.10
C GLU A 237 25.81 18.82 -20.62
N ILE A 238 25.40 20.00 -21.06
CA ILE A 238 24.11 20.18 -21.73
C ILE A 238 24.39 19.99 -23.25
N ASN A 239 23.67 19.06 -23.84
CA ASN A 239 23.68 18.90 -25.29
C ASN A 239 23.16 20.19 -25.95
N MET A 240 24.05 20.91 -26.66
CA MET A 240 23.73 22.20 -27.21
C MET A 240 22.74 22.14 -28.39
N GLU A 241 22.50 20.96 -28.97
CA GLU A 241 21.55 20.78 -30.08
C GLU A 241 20.15 20.44 -29.57
N THR A 242 20.04 19.61 -28.49
CA THR A 242 18.76 19.16 -27.94
C THR A 242 18.32 19.93 -26.70
N GLY A 243 19.26 20.60 -26.02
CA GLY A 243 19.02 21.24 -24.71
C GLY A 243 18.89 20.25 -23.55
N GLU A 244 19.13 18.97 -23.78
CA GLU A 244 19.04 17.94 -22.77
C GLU A 244 20.32 17.85 -21.93
N VAL A 245 20.17 17.53 -20.66
CA VAL A 245 21.29 17.31 -19.75
C VAL A 245 21.86 15.90 -19.99
N GLU A 246 23.14 15.82 -20.33
CA GLU A 246 23.86 14.56 -20.30
C GLU A 246 24.22 14.22 -18.85
N TRP A 247 23.97 12.98 -18.44
CA TRP A 247 24.20 12.56 -17.07
C TRP A 247 25.52 11.76 -16.99
N ILE A 248 26.46 12.21 -16.15
CA ILE A 248 27.69 11.45 -15.84
C ILE A 248 27.34 10.23 -14.98
N ASP A 249 26.40 10.41 -14.04
CA ASP A 249 25.87 9.35 -13.21
C ASP A 249 24.36 9.52 -13.10
N LYS A 250 23.61 8.47 -13.39
CA LYS A 250 22.16 8.51 -13.48
C LYS A 250 21.54 7.57 -12.47
N VAL A 251 20.91 8.13 -11.44
CA VAL A 251 20.12 7.38 -10.47
C VAL A 251 18.68 7.40 -10.88
N ILE A 252 18.09 6.24 -11.11
CA ILE A 252 16.69 6.11 -11.52
C ILE A 252 15.83 5.74 -10.31
N ILE A 253 14.79 6.54 -10.09
CA ILE A 253 13.72 6.23 -9.14
C ILE A 253 12.57 5.57 -9.91
N ARG A 254 12.14 4.41 -9.43
CA ARG A 254 10.93 3.76 -9.92
C ARG A 254 9.78 4.04 -8.98
N SER A 255 8.77 4.73 -9.46
CA SER A 255 7.54 5.00 -8.72
C SER A 255 6.33 4.61 -9.55
N SER A 256 5.21 4.33 -8.88
CA SER A 256 3.94 4.13 -9.55
C SER A 256 2.77 4.58 -8.67
N GLU A 257 1.66 4.93 -9.29
CA GLU A 257 0.43 5.23 -8.56
C GLU A 257 -0.05 4.04 -7.71
N LEU A 258 0.23 2.81 -8.15
CA LEU A 258 -0.07 1.61 -7.37
C LEU A 258 0.87 1.47 -6.17
N MET A 259 2.17 1.79 -6.32
CA MET A 259 3.12 1.82 -5.19
C MET A 259 2.74 2.89 -4.18
N LYS A 260 2.39 4.09 -4.62
CA LYS A 260 1.89 5.17 -3.75
C LYS A 260 0.63 4.74 -2.99
N LYS A 261 -0.25 4.01 -3.64
CA LYS A 261 -1.51 3.55 -3.07
C LYS A 261 -1.35 2.38 -2.10
N TYR A 262 -0.60 1.36 -2.46
CA TYR A 262 -0.52 0.10 -1.72
C TYR A 262 0.77 -0.05 -0.90
N GLY A 263 1.90 0.46 -1.38
CA GLY A 263 3.18 0.42 -0.68
C GLY A 263 4.37 0.31 -1.61
N TYR A 264 5.48 0.88 -1.18
CA TYR A 264 6.74 0.91 -1.92
C TYR A 264 7.53 -0.40 -1.73
N ILE A 265 7.01 -1.48 -2.31
CA ILE A 265 7.57 -2.84 -2.20
C ILE A 265 8.86 -3.04 -3.02
N ASN A 266 9.30 -2.02 -3.75
CA ASN A 266 10.59 -1.95 -4.46
C ASN A 266 11.69 -1.28 -3.63
N VAL A 267 11.35 -0.68 -2.49
CA VAL A 267 12.31 0.02 -1.62
C VAL A 267 12.91 -0.96 -0.62
N GLU A 268 14.23 -1.08 -0.64
CA GLU A 268 14.97 -2.04 0.18
C GLU A 268 14.84 -1.78 1.69
N ASP A 269 14.74 -0.52 2.09
CA ASP A 269 14.64 -0.14 3.52
C ASP A 269 13.21 -0.26 4.08
N SER A 270 12.25 -0.69 3.26
CA SER A 270 10.89 -0.99 3.70
C SER A 270 10.79 -2.40 4.31
N ASP A 271 9.70 -2.66 5.04
CA ASP A 271 9.38 -3.98 5.58
C ASP A 271 7.87 -4.24 5.40
N TYR A 272 7.55 -5.15 4.48
CA TYR A 272 6.17 -5.48 4.14
C TYR A 272 5.89 -6.96 4.37
N ALA A 273 4.66 -7.25 4.79
CA ALA A 273 4.08 -8.57 4.66
C ALA A 273 2.97 -8.53 3.60
N LEU A 274 2.99 -9.48 2.69
CA LEU A 274 1.94 -9.69 1.70
C LEU A 274 1.32 -11.06 1.90
N VAL A 275 0.01 -11.17 1.64
CA VAL A 275 -0.67 -12.46 1.64
C VAL A 275 -1.39 -12.63 0.30
N LEU A 276 -0.96 -13.62 -0.45
CA LEU A 276 -1.45 -13.88 -1.81
C LEU A 276 -1.98 -15.32 -1.94
N PRO A 277 -2.98 -15.56 -2.79
CA PRO A 277 -3.33 -16.91 -3.20
C PRO A 277 -2.24 -17.46 -4.12
N ARG A 278 -2.17 -18.77 -4.30
CA ARG A 278 -1.36 -19.36 -5.35
C ARG A 278 -1.68 -18.75 -6.72
N PRO A 279 -0.70 -18.60 -7.61
CA PRO A 279 -0.92 -18.02 -8.95
C PRO A 279 -2.05 -18.68 -9.73
N GLU A 280 -2.27 -20.00 -9.57
CA GLU A 280 -3.30 -20.78 -10.25
C GLU A 280 -4.72 -20.38 -9.83
N LEU A 281 -4.88 -19.85 -8.61
CA LEU A 281 -6.18 -19.42 -8.07
C LEU A 281 -6.54 -17.99 -8.48
N TRP A 282 -5.57 -17.24 -9.01
CA TRP A 282 -5.75 -15.82 -9.30
C TRP A 282 -6.93 -15.52 -10.23
N ASP A 283 -7.09 -16.30 -11.29
CA ASP A 283 -8.14 -16.08 -12.28
C ASP A 283 -9.54 -16.35 -11.71
N SER A 284 -9.69 -17.39 -10.88
CA SER A 284 -10.97 -17.68 -10.22
C SER A 284 -11.37 -16.60 -9.22
N VAL A 285 -10.39 -16.05 -8.48
CA VAL A 285 -10.61 -14.92 -7.58
C VAL A 285 -10.97 -13.66 -8.39
N PHE A 286 -10.24 -13.42 -9.48
CA PHE A 286 -10.51 -12.30 -10.38
C PHE A 286 -11.95 -12.35 -10.90
N ASP A 287 -12.44 -13.50 -11.38
CA ASP A 287 -13.79 -13.66 -11.89
C ASP A 287 -14.85 -13.43 -10.80
N THR A 288 -14.58 -13.88 -9.58
CA THR A 288 -15.45 -13.65 -8.42
C THR A 288 -15.56 -12.16 -8.09
N VAL A 289 -14.44 -11.45 -8.02
CA VAL A 289 -14.41 -10.02 -7.71
C VAL A 289 -14.96 -9.18 -8.87
N LYS A 290 -14.68 -9.59 -10.11
CA LYS A 290 -15.17 -8.95 -11.34
C LYS A 290 -16.68 -8.83 -11.37
N TYR A 291 -17.40 -9.78 -10.79
CA TYR A 291 -18.86 -9.74 -10.68
C TYR A 291 -19.39 -8.43 -10.08
N TYR A 292 -18.72 -7.91 -9.07
CA TYR A 292 -19.11 -6.67 -8.38
C TYR A 292 -18.86 -5.42 -9.22
N TYR A 293 -17.91 -5.47 -10.14
CA TYR A 293 -17.54 -4.37 -11.05
C TYR A 293 -18.19 -4.49 -12.42
N THR A 294 -19.40 -5.04 -12.51
CA THR A 294 -20.16 -5.12 -13.76
C THR A 294 -20.72 -3.74 -14.11
N TYR A 295 -20.20 -3.12 -15.14
CA TYR A 295 -20.67 -1.84 -15.66
C TYR A 295 -21.68 -2.03 -16.79
N SER A 296 -22.40 -0.93 -17.13
CA SER A 296 -23.32 -0.88 -18.25
C SER A 296 -22.65 -1.26 -19.58
N ASP A 297 -23.39 -2.00 -20.42
CA ASP A 297 -22.90 -2.40 -21.75
C ASP A 297 -22.58 -1.23 -22.67
N ASN A 298 -23.18 -0.06 -22.42
CA ASN A 298 -22.97 1.15 -23.20
C ASN A 298 -21.78 1.99 -22.74
N LEU A 299 -21.07 1.56 -21.69
CA LEU A 299 -19.93 2.32 -21.17
C LEU A 299 -18.72 2.15 -22.09
N GLU A 300 -18.22 3.26 -22.62
CA GLU A 300 -16.97 3.26 -23.40
C GLU A 300 -15.79 2.79 -22.54
N GLY A 301 -14.96 1.89 -23.06
CA GLY A 301 -13.83 1.32 -22.33
C GLY A 301 -14.21 0.42 -21.15
N ARG A 302 -15.46 -0.05 -21.06
CA ARG A 302 -16.01 -0.87 -19.98
C ARG A 302 -15.07 -1.97 -19.51
N ASP A 303 -14.54 -2.76 -20.45
CA ASP A 303 -13.74 -3.93 -20.11
C ASP A 303 -12.40 -3.55 -19.45
N SER A 304 -11.78 -2.46 -19.90
CA SER A 304 -10.56 -1.94 -19.29
C SER A 304 -10.83 -1.37 -17.90
N ILE A 305 -11.90 -0.61 -17.75
CA ILE A 305 -12.33 -0.03 -16.47
C ILE A 305 -12.66 -1.14 -15.46
N GLN A 306 -13.42 -2.13 -15.89
CA GLN A 306 -13.78 -3.30 -15.08
C GLN A 306 -12.54 -4.07 -14.63
N LYS A 307 -11.63 -4.36 -15.57
CA LYS A 307 -10.38 -5.07 -15.29
C LYS A 307 -9.50 -4.31 -14.29
N TYR A 308 -9.37 -3.00 -14.47
CA TYR A 308 -8.59 -2.14 -13.58
C TYR A 308 -9.13 -2.17 -12.14
N TRP A 309 -10.43 -1.90 -11.96
CA TRP A 309 -11.02 -1.84 -10.63
C TRP A 309 -11.15 -3.20 -9.95
N THR A 310 -11.37 -4.27 -10.72
CA THR A 310 -11.32 -5.64 -10.20
C THR A 310 -9.96 -5.95 -9.60
N ARG A 311 -8.88 -5.69 -10.35
CA ARG A 311 -7.50 -5.90 -9.86
C ARG A 311 -7.18 -5.02 -8.67
N SER A 312 -7.61 -3.75 -8.72
CA SER A 312 -7.45 -2.82 -7.61
C SER A 312 -8.14 -3.31 -6.33
N ALA A 313 -9.34 -3.88 -6.45
CA ALA A 313 -10.07 -4.46 -5.32
C ALA A 313 -9.36 -5.67 -4.74
N MET A 314 -8.83 -6.55 -5.61
CA MET A 314 -8.05 -7.72 -5.16
C MET A 314 -6.80 -7.32 -4.37
N LEU A 315 -6.24 -6.14 -4.60
CA LEU A 315 -5.06 -5.67 -3.88
C LEU A 315 -5.38 -4.93 -2.57
N THR A 316 -6.63 -4.63 -2.30
CA THR A 316 -7.01 -3.70 -1.22
C THR A 316 -6.46 -4.13 0.15
N ASP A 317 -6.51 -5.41 0.49
CA ASP A 317 -6.06 -5.92 1.79
C ASP A 317 -4.79 -6.78 1.74
N VAL A 318 -4.10 -6.79 0.62
CA VAL A 318 -2.92 -7.64 0.41
C VAL A 318 -1.68 -7.13 1.14
N PHE A 319 -1.54 -5.81 1.31
CA PHE A 319 -0.31 -5.17 1.73
C PHE A 319 -0.36 -4.71 3.19
N PHE A 320 0.62 -5.13 3.97
CA PHE A 320 0.82 -4.75 5.37
C PHE A 320 2.21 -4.15 5.53
N ASN A 321 2.28 -2.87 5.88
CA ASN A 321 3.56 -2.23 6.22
C ASN A 321 3.92 -2.58 7.66
N MET A 322 4.91 -3.41 7.87
CA MET A 322 5.30 -3.93 9.19
C MET A 322 6.02 -2.89 10.05
N ASN A 323 6.63 -1.87 9.44
CA ASN A 323 7.33 -0.81 10.17
C ASN A 323 6.38 0.06 11.02
N ILE A 324 5.08 0.10 10.68
CA ILE A 324 4.08 0.94 11.39
C ILE A 324 3.19 0.17 12.36
N GLN A 325 3.28 -1.18 12.39
CA GLN A 325 2.46 -1.99 13.30
C GLN A 325 2.96 -1.85 14.74
N LYS A 326 2.08 -1.42 15.64
CA LYS A 326 2.44 -1.19 17.05
C LYS A 326 2.43 -2.49 17.88
N HIS A 327 1.41 -3.31 17.68
CA HIS A 327 1.18 -4.56 18.39
C HIS A 327 0.78 -5.66 17.40
N PRO A 328 1.72 -6.12 16.54
CA PRO A 328 1.39 -7.02 15.44
C PRO A 328 0.87 -8.39 15.89
N GLN A 329 1.11 -8.79 17.14
CA GLN A 329 0.54 -10.03 17.71
C GLN A 329 -0.96 -9.91 17.97
N ASP A 330 -1.44 -8.72 18.38
CA ASP A 330 -2.84 -8.48 18.70
C ASP A 330 -3.66 -8.15 17.45
N SER A 331 -3.16 -7.24 16.63
CA SER A 331 -3.82 -6.83 15.39
C SER A 331 -2.87 -6.14 14.43
N ILE A 332 -3.13 -6.32 13.14
CA ILE A 332 -2.43 -5.65 12.05
C ILE A 332 -3.41 -4.90 11.17
N THR A 333 -2.93 -3.84 10.56
CA THR A 333 -3.70 -3.03 9.62
C THR A 333 -3.06 -3.06 8.24
N THR A 334 -3.89 -3.10 7.20
CA THR A 334 -3.40 -2.97 5.84
C THR A 334 -2.99 -1.53 5.52
N THR A 335 -2.27 -1.31 4.44
CA THR A 335 -1.89 0.02 3.98
C THR A 335 -3.10 0.89 3.59
N GLN A 336 -4.26 0.28 3.38
CA GLN A 336 -5.51 0.98 3.06
C GLN A 336 -6.32 1.40 4.29
N PHE A 337 -5.86 1.05 5.48
CA PHE A 337 -6.53 1.41 6.73
C PHE A 337 -6.51 2.93 6.98
N LYS A 338 -7.68 3.48 7.31
CA LYS A 338 -7.82 4.88 7.75
C LYS A 338 -8.35 4.93 9.17
N GLN A 339 -7.68 5.68 10.04
CA GLN A 339 -8.08 5.83 11.45
C GLN A 339 -9.51 6.35 11.61
N SER A 340 -9.98 7.19 10.68
CA SER A 340 -11.36 7.72 10.68
C SER A 340 -12.42 6.63 10.48
N GLU A 341 -12.08 5.55 9.80
CA GLU A 341 -12.98 4.42 9.53
C GLU A 341 -13.13 3.49 10.74
N ARG A 342 -12.13 3.47 11.64
CA ARG A 342 -12.13 2.63 12.85
C ARG A 342 -13.22 3.04 13.86
N MET A 343 -13.57 4.32 13.88
CA MET A 343 -14.47 4.89 14.90
C MET A 343 -15.96 4.71 14.61
N SER A 344 -16.33 4.31 13.38
CA SER A 344 -17.72 4.31 12.91
C SER A 344 -18.38 2.93 12.82
N GLU A 345 -17.64 1.82 13.01
CA GLU A 345 -18.16 0.49 12.72
C GLU A 345 -17.83 -0.55 13.78
N THR A 346 -18.77 -1.49 13.98
CA THR A 346 -18.59 -2.65 14.88
C THR A 346 -17.45 -3.57 14.38
N TYR A 347 -17.20 -3.58 13.09
CA TYR A 347 -16.13 -4.33 12.43
C TYR A 347 -15.33 -3.36 11.53
N PRO A 348 -14.19 -2.84 12.01
CA PRO A 348 -13.39 -1.92 11.23
C PRO A 348 -12.83 -2.63 9.98
N TYR A 349 -12.91 -1.93 8.84
CA TYR A 349 -12.29 -2.39 7.59
C TYR A 349 -10.77 -2.40 7.72
N HIS A 350 -10.11 -3.30 6.98
CA HIS A 350 -8.66 -3.34 6.85
C HIS A 350 -7.89 -3.64 8.13
N VAL A 351 -8.55 -4.24 9.14
CA VAL A 351 -7.94 -4.65 10.42
C VAL A 351 -8.10 -6.15 10.59
N TYR A 352 -6.99 -6.83 10.88
CA TYR A 352 -6.94 -8.27 11.10
C TYR A 352 -6.44 -8.55 12.51
N TYR A 353 -7.25 -9.24 13.29
CA TYR A 353 -6.94 -9.58 14.69
C TYR A 353 -6.21 -10.92 14.76
N ARG A 354 -5.25 -11.03 15.69
CA ARG A 354 -4.50 -12.25 15.98
C ARG A 354 -3.94 -12.93 14.72
N PRO A 355 -3.17 -12.20 13.90
CA PRO A 355 -2.77 -12.69 12.58
C PRO A 355 -1.86 -13.92 12.62
N TYR A 356 -1.17 -14.16 13.75
CA TYR A 356 -0.27 -15.31 13.94
C TYR A 356 -0.91 -16.50 14.66
N ASP A 357 -2.10 -16.34 15.25
CA ASP A 357 -2.81 -17.41 15.93
C ASP A 357 -3.31 -18.47 14.93
N ALA A 358 -3.73 -19.62 15.44
CA ALA A 358 -4.29 -20.69 14.61
C ALA A 358 -5.44 -20.17 13.73
N GLY A 359 -5.32 -20.34 12.42
CA GLY A 359 -6.24 -19.79 11.42
C GLY A 359 -6.04 -18.31 11.09
N GLY A 360 -5.10 -17.62 11.74
CA GLY A 360 -4.76 -16.24 11.45
C GLY A 360 -4.11 -16.05 10.08
N LEU A 361 -4.04 -14.79 9.66
CA LEU A 361 -3.61 -14.42 8.30
C LEU A 361 -2.16 -14.82 8.00
N PHE A 362 -1.25 -14.69 8.99
CA PHE A 362 0.17 -15.02 8.90
C PHE A 362 0.53 -16.36 9.55
N ASN A 363 -0.47 -17.12 10.01
CA ASN A 363 -0.20 -18.39 10.66
C ASN A 363 0.40 -19.41 9.68
N ALA A 364 1.52 -20.01 10.06
CA ALA A 364 2.22 -20.99 9.23
C ALA A 364 1.35 -22.22 8.87
N GLY A 365 0.46 -22.65 9.78
CA GLY A 365 -0.47 -23.77 9.54
C GLY A 365 -1.58 -23.46 8.53
N SER A 366 -1.86 -22.18 8.27
CA SER A 366 -2.83 -21.72 7.25
C SER A 366 -2.16 -21.25 5.96
N CYS A 367 -0.84 -21.07 5.96
CA CYS A 367 -0.04 -20.77 4.78
C CYS A 367 0.48 -22.07 4.17
N VAL A 368 0.41 -22.21 2.85
CA VAL A 368 1.00 -23.37 2.15
C VAL A 368 2.50 -23.21 2.08
N ASP A 369 2.94 -21.96 1.92
CA ASP A 369 4.33 -21.60 1.73
C ASP A 369 4.60 -20.12 2.01
N SER A 370 5.86 -19.70 1.98
CA SER A 370 6.25 -18.31 2.05
C SER A 370 7.54 -18.03 1.27
N VAL A 371 7.69 -16.79 0.82
CA VAL A 371 8.91 -16.31 0.17
C VAL A 371 9.49 -15.19 1.01
N ILE A 372 10.73 -15.37 1.45
CA ILE A 372 11.46 -14.35 2.23
C ILE A 372 12.21 -13.46 1.25
N CYS A 373 11.75 -12.23 1.13
CA CYS A 373 12.38 -11.18 0.33
C CYS A 373 13.27 -10.30 1.20
N SER A 374 14.13 -9.49 0.58
CA SER A 374 15.04 -8.59 1.32
C SER A 374 14.28 -7.50 2.09
N ASN A 375 13.12 -7.10 1.62
CA ASN A 375 12.27 -6.07 2.21
C ASN A 375 10.92 -6.59 2.72
N GLY A 376 10.85 -7.87 3.09
CA GLY A 376 9.67 -8.44 3.71
C GLY A 376 9.37 -9.90 3.38
N ILE A 377 8.12 -10.31 3.60
CA ILE A 377 7.69 -11.70 3.42
C ILE A 377 6.42 -11.76 2.59
N VAL A 378 6.36 -12.68 1.63
CA VAL A 378 5.14 -13.02 0.88
C VAL A 378 4.62 -14.36 1.39
N TYR A 379 3.47 -14.35 2.03
CA TYR A 379 2.75 -15.54 2.48
C TYR A 379 1.84 -16.05 1.37
N ILE A 380 1.86 -17.34 1.10
CA ILE A 380 1.12 -17.97 0.01
C ILE A 380 0.03 -18.88 0.58
N LYS A 381 -1.21 -18.65 0.14
CA LYS A 381 -2.41 -19.39 0.55
C LYS A 381 -2.95 -20.25 -0.59
N ASN A 382 -3.59 -21.38 -0.25
CA ASN A 382 -4.34 -22.19 -1.22
C ASN A 382 -5.81 -21.77 -1.38
N PHE A 383 -6.17 -20.62 -0.84
CA PHE A 383 -7.49 -19.98 -0.95
C PHE A 383 -7.35 -18.47 -0.91
N TRP A 384 -8.38 -17.74 -1.29
CA TRP A 384 -8.46 -16.29 -1.11
C TRP A 384 -8.81 -15.96 0.34
N PRO A 385 -7.93 -15.29 1.10
CA PRO A 385 -8.14 -15.10 2.54
C PRO A 385 -8.99 -13.87 2.90
N TYR A 386 -9.40 -13.08 1.92
CA TYR A 386 -10.08 -11.81 2.14
C TYR A 386 -11.56 -11.90 1.84
N SER A 387 -12.36 -11.24 2.68
CA SER A 387 -13.78 -11.05 2.45
C SER A 387 -14.01 -9.93 1.43
N ASP A 388 -15.17 -9.98 0.73
CA ASP A 388 -15.65 -8.89 -0.12
C ASP A 388 -15.94 -7.59 0.69
N ARG A 389 -16.00 -7.65 2.01
CA ARG A 389 -16.00 -6.48 2.91
C ARG A 389 -14.79 -5.55 2.70
N ALA A 390 -13.66 -6.06 2.22
CA ALA A 390 -12.48 -5.27 1.92
C ALA A 390 -12.76 -4.12 0.92
N PHE A 391 -13.66 -4.33 -0.04
CA PHE A 391 -13.98 -3.37 -1.09
C PHE A 391 -15.48 -3.00 -1.20
N ARG A 392 -16.41 -3.81 -0.64
CA ARG A 392 -17.84 -3.49 -0.60
C ARG A 392 -18.16 -2.73 0.67
N ARG A 393 -18.29 -1.41 0.56
CA ARG A 393 -18.50 -0.53 1.70
C ARG A 393 -19.89 0.03 1.75
N THR A 394 -20.34 0.40 2.94
CA THR A 394 -21.52 1.23 3.12
C THR A 394 -21.33 2.58 2.46
N ILE A 395 -22.27 2.98 1.64
CA ILE A 395 -22.32 4.30 1.02
C ILE A 395 -23.25 5.15 1.87
N LYS A 396 -22.68 6.12 2.59
CA LYS A 396 -23.45 7.10 3.38
C LYS A 396 -23.50 8.42 2.64
N ILE A 397 -24.67 9.01 2.55
CA ILE A 397 -24.90 10.32 1.97
C ILE A 397 -25.64 11.16 2.99
N GLU A 398 -25.04 12.27 3.38
CA GLU A 398 -25.67 13.21 4.31
C GLU A 398 -26.84 13.91 3.64
N ALA A 399 -27.87 14.23 4.40
CA ALA A 399 -29.10 14.78 3.83
C ALA A 399 -28.91 16.15 3.16
N GLU A 400 -27.90 16.91 3.59
CA GLU A 400 -27.53 18.18 2.98
C GLU A 400 -26.93 18.05 1.57
N GLU A 401 -26.53 16.84 1.17
CA GLU A 401 -25.95 16.55 -0.16
C GLU A 401 -27.02 16.17 -1.21
N TYR A 402 -28.30 16.47 -0.93
CA TYR A 402 -29.36 16.20 -1.90
C TYR A 402 -29.14 16.94 -3.23
N THR A 403 -29.42 16.28 -4.33
CA THR A 403 -29.17 16.82 -5.69
C THR A 403 -30.35 17.55 -6.28
N PHE A 404 -31.56 17.20 -5.83
CA PHE A 404 -32.80 17.84 -6.30
C PHE A 404 -33.87 17.79 -5.22
N SER A 405 -34.67 18.84 -5.16
CA SER A 405 -35.89 18.87 -4.36
C SER A 405 -37.04 19.49 -5.13
N GLY A 406 -38.20 18.82 -5.11
CA GLY A 406 -39.43 19.30 -5.72
C GLY A 406 -40.52 19.56 -4.68
N ASN A 407 -41.27 20.68 -4.82
CA ASN A 407 -42.37 21.07 -3.93
C ASN A 407 -41.95 21.27 -2.45
N ILE A 408 -40.73 21.69 -2.22
CA ILE A 408 -40.25 22.08 -0.90
C ILE A 408 -40.39 23.60 -0.74
N MET A 409 -41.07 24.03 0.33
CA MET A 409 -41.25 25.44 0.65
C MET A 409 -40.01 26.00 1.36
N LYS A 410 -39.41 25.22 2.24
CA LYS A 410 -38.27 25.60 3.04
C LYS A 410 -37.37 24.40 3.30
N SER A 411 -36.07 24.60 3.12
CA SER A 411 -35.05 23.70 3.63
C SER A 411 -34.11 24.47 4.57
N SER A 412 -33.81 23.92 5.72
CA SER A 412 -32.89 24.50 6.67
C SER A 412 -32.06 23.43 7.33
N LEU A 413 -30.79 23.73 7.58
CA LEU A 413 -29.90 22.85 8.32
C LEU A 413 -30.14 23.03 9.83
N VAL A 414 -30.39 21.93 10.52
CA VAL A 414 -30.61 21.90 11.96
C VAL A 414 -29.50 21.04 12.59
N SER A 415 -28.84 21.60 13.59
CA SER A 415 -27.84 20.87 14.37
C SER A 415 -28.48 20.24 15.60
N PHE A 416 -28.21 18.98 15.83
CA PHE A 416 -28.60 18.25 17.03
C PHE A 416 -27.36 17.99 17.87
N SER A 417 -27.47 18.34 19.17
CA SER A 417 -26.51 17.85 20.16
C SER A 417 -27.17 16.65 20.84
N PRO A 418 -26.57 15.47 20.75
CA PRO A 418 -27.13 14.29 21.43
C PRO A 418 -27.15 14.54 22.94
N ALA A 419 -28.28 14.30 23.56
CA ALA A 419 -28.44 14.44 25.02
C ALA A 419 -27.64 13.37 25.79
N ASN A 420 -27.19 12.31 25.13
CA ASN A 420 -26.38 11.24 25.70
C ASN A 420 -24.99 11.17 25.08
N ALA A 421 -23.97 11.13 25.92
CA ALA A 421 -22.55 11.11 25.60
C ALA A 421 -22.06 9.91 24.72
N ALA A 422 -22.94 9.03 24.29
CA ALA A 422 -22.60 7.86 23.45
C ALA A 422 -22.38 8.22 21.97
N ILE A 423 -22.84 9.39 21.51
CA ILE A 423 -22.60 9.87 20.14
C ILE A 423 -21.69 11.10 20.23
N SER A 424 -20.44 10.92 19.95
CA SER A 424 -19.37 11.92 20.19
C SER A 424 -19.33 13.11 19.20
N LYS A 425 -20.29 13.23 18.28
CA LYS A 425 -20.32 14.33 17.30
C LYS A 425 -21.72 14.92 17.17
N PRO A 426 -21.87 16.27 17.06
CA PRO A 426 -23.14 16.87 16.72
C PRO A 426 -23.58 16.39 15.35
N THR A 427 -24.80 15.87 15.26
CA THR A 427 -25.40 15.43 14.01
C THR A 427 -26.18 16.60 13.40
N LYS A 428 -26.07 16.76 12.10
CA LYS A 428 -26.83 17.75 11.33
C LYS A 428 -27.93 17.01 10.59
N ALA A 429 -29.10 17.62 10.49
CA ALA A 429 -30.20 17.13 9.70
C ALA A 429 -30.80 18.24 8.84
N ILE A 430 -31.37 17.89 7.70
CA ILE A 430 -32.16 18.84 6.92
C ILE A 430 -33.61 18.79 7.37
N GLN A 431 -34.12 19.94 7.77
CA GLN A 431 -35.54 20.21 7.97
C GLN A 431 -36.16 20.58 6.63
N LEU A 432 -37.06 19.75 6.14
CA LEU A 432 -37.75 19.91 4.86
C LEU A 432 -39.24 20.15 5.13
N GLN A 433 -39.77 21.29 4.67
CA GLN A 433 -41.18 21.62 4.78
C GLN A 433 -41.84 21.54 3.42
N MET A 434 -42.94 20.78 3.31
CA MET A 434 -43.72 20.68 2.08
C MET A 434 -44.38 22.01 1.73
N ARG A 435 -44.36 22.36 0.44
CA ARG A 435 -45.18 23.46 -0.12
C ARG A 435 -46.62 23.00 -0.32
N ASP A 436 -46.75 21.88 -1.00
CA ASP A 436 -48.03 21.28 -1.37
C ASP A 436 -48.24 19.95 -0.62
N ASP A 437 -49.16 19.13 -1.12
CA ASP A 437 -49.52 17.86 -0.48
C ASP A 437 -48.48 16.74 -0.71
N ALA A 438 -47.47 16.95 -1.57
CA ALA A 438 -46.42 15.98 -1.84
C ALA A 438 -45.10 16.66 -2.16
N TYR A 439 -44.00 16.02 -1.79
CA TYR A 439 -42.66 16.42 -2.18
C TYR A 439 -41.77 15.23 -2.50
N ILE A 440 -40.61 15.52 -3.13
CA ILE A 440 -39.57 14.58 -3.46
C ILE A 440 -38.22 15.21 -3.14
N VAL A 441 -37.33 14.42 -2.53
CA VAL A 441 -35.92 14.73 -2.38
C VAL A 441 -35.13 13.64 -3.07
N GLU A 442 -34.16 14.03 -3.90
CA GLU A 442 -33.33 13.14 -4.68
C GLU A 442 -31.89 13.18 -4.19
N PHE A 443 -31.29 12.01 -4.04
CA PHE A 443 -29.88 11.81 -3.75
C PHE A 443 -29.24 11.03 -4.87
N LYS A 444 -28.09 11.50 -5.35
CA LYS A 444 -27.24 10.75 -6.26
C LYS A 444 -26.32 9.84 -5.45
N VAL A 445 -26.35 8.56 -5.71
CA VAL A 445 -25.50 7.57 -5.04
C VAL A 445 -24.24 7.33 -5.88
N PRO A 446 -23.06 7.74 -5.39
CA PRO A 446 -21.81 7.48 -6.09
C PRO A 446 -21.26 6.09 -5.74
N ASP A 447 -20.39 5.60 -6.59
CA ASP A 447 -19.48 4.49 -6.28
C ASP A 447 -20.15 3.19 -5.79
N ASN A 448 -21.41 2.91 -6.21
CA ASN A 448 -22.03 1.63 -5.91
C ASN A 448 -21.40 0.50 -6.73
N LEU A 449 -21.32 -0.67 -6.13
CA LEU A 449 -20.97 -1.92 -6.79
C LEU A 449 -22.24 -2.72 -7.11
N LYS A 450 -22.14 -3.68 -8.05
CA LYS A 450 -23.20 -4.67 -8.28
C LYS A 450 -23.37 -5.54 -7.02
N GLY A 451 -24.61 -5.90 -6.69
CA GLY A 451 -24.90 -6.79 -5.58
C GLY A 451 -26.12 -6.35 -4.77
N LYS A 452 -26.34 -7.04 -3.67
CA LYS A 452 -27.48 -6.77 -2.79
C LYS A 452 -27.14 -5.70 -1.75
N TYR A 453 -28.05 -4.76 -1.56
CA TYR A 453 -27.93 -3.65 -0.60
C TYR A 453 -29.22 -3.42 0.16
N ASN A 454 -29.11 -3.10 1.44
CA ASN A 454 -30.18 -2.50 2.20
C ASN A 454 -30.09 -0.98 2.10
N LEU A 455 -31.21 -0.31 1.86
CA LEU A 455 -31.32 1.14 1.96
C LEU A 455 -31.80 1.49 3.36
N LYS A 456 -31.00 2.26 4.09
CA LYS A 456 -31.35 2.86 5.38
C LYS A 456 -31.66 4.34 5.18
N VAL A 457 -32.74 4.80 5.78
CA VAL A 457 -33.14 6.21 5.82
C VAL A 457 -33.23 6.62 7.28
N VAL A 458 -32.40 7.57 7.69
CA VAL A 458 -32.32 8.04 9.08
C VAL A 458 -33.04 9.36 9.21
N ILE A 459 -34.02 9.41 10.10
CA ILE A 459 -34.91 10.54 10.30
C ILE A 459 -34.88 10.94 11.77
N PHE A 460 -34.83 12.24 12.06
CA PHE A 460 -35.04 12.76 13.40
C PHE A 460 -36.51 13.05 13.66
N PRO A 461 -37.03 12.81 14.88
CA PRO A 461 -38.37 13.20 15.27
C PRO A 461 -38.51 14.72 15.30
N ASN A 462 -39.62 15.23 14.77
CA ASN A 462 -39.98 16.65 14.88
C ASN A 462 -40.36 17.01 16.33
N ARG A 463 -39.60 17.96 16.94
CA ARG A 463 -39.79 18.39 18.32
C ARG A 463 -41.15 19.03 18.59
N ASP A 464 -41.61 19.84 17.65
CA ASP A 464 -42.72 20.76 17.91
C ASP A 464 -44.09 20.15 17.59
N LYS A 465 -44.07 19.06 16.80
CA LYS A 465 -45.31 18.46 16.30
C LYS A 465 -45.35 16.99 16.62
N LYS A 466 -46.23 16.61 17.48
CA LYS A 466 -46.45 15.23 17.96
C LYS A 466 -46.93 14.24 16.87
N LYS A 467 -46.64 14.52 15.58
CA LYS A 467 -47.07 13.70 14.45
C LYS A 467 -45.86 13.06 13.77
N PRO A 468 -45.97 11.81 13.35
CA PRO A 468 -44.91 11.16 12.58
C PRO A 468 -44.78 11.74 11.18
N THR A 469 -43.61 11.58 10.58
CA THR A 469 -43.38 11.88 9.15
C THR A 469 -43.73 10.66 8.30
N LEU A 470 -44.36 10.88 7.17
CA LEU A 470 -44.60 9.84 6.17
C LEU A 470 -43.46 9.85 5.14
N VAL A 471 -42.78 8.71 4.97
CA VAL A 471 -41.62 8.59 4.10
C VAL A 471 -41.76 7.38 3.18
N HIS A 472 -41.58 7.61 1.88
CA HIS A 472 -41.59 6.58 0.85
C HIS A 472 -40.25 6.61 0.08
N PRO A 473 -39.24 5.86 0.53
CA PRO A 473 -37.99 5.77 -0.18
C PRO A 473 -38.09 4.80 -1.35
N LEU A 474 -37.39 5.12 -2.44
CA LEU A 474 -37.25 4.23 -3.59
C LEU A 474 -35.91 4.46 -4.29
N ILE A 475 -35.44 3.45 -4.99
CA ILE A 475 -34.19 3.50 -5.76
C ILE A 475 -34.57 3.60 -7.25
N CYS A 476 -33.91 4.48 -7.97
CA CYS A 476 -34.08 4.67 -9.39
C CYS A 476 -32.72 4.60 -10.11
N TYR A 477 -32.62 3.75 -11.10
CA TYR A 477 -31.56 3.76 -12.08
C TYR A 477 -31.91 4.66 -13.24
N SER A 478 -31.03 5.61 -13.55
CA SER A 478 -31.13 6.42 -14.76
C SER A 478 -29.90 6.12 -15.62
N ARG A 479 -30.11 5.54 -16.77
CA ARG A 479 -29.02 5.18 -17.70
C ARG A 479 -29.26 5.82 -19.08
N GLN A 480 -28.18 6.13 -19.76
CA GLN A 480 -28.20 6.58 -21.13
C GLN A 480 -28.25 5.37 -22.07
N THR A 481 -29.19 5.36 -23.01
CA THR A 481 -29.31 4.36 -24.07
C THR A 481 -29.24 5.03 -25.43
N ALA A 482 -29.16 4.26 -26.51
CA ALA A 482 -29.23 4.80 -27.88
C ALA A 482 -30.53 5.55 -28.15
N GLN A 483 -31.61 5.27 -27.42
CA GLN A 483 -32.91 5.91 -27.51
C GLN A 483 -33.10 7.07 -26.52
N GLY A 484 -32.04 7.43 -25.77
CA GLY A 484 -32.07 8.46 -24.75
C GLY A 484 -32.00 7.91 -23.31
N TRP A 485 -32.41 8.71 -22.34
CA TRP A 485 -32.39 8.32 -20.93
C TRP A 485 -33.54 7.42 -20.56
N THR A 486 -33.28 6.27 -19.97
CA THR A 486 -34.28 5.37 -19.37
C THR A 486 -34.15 5.40 -17.84
N LYS A 487 -35.29 5.15 -17.16
CA LYS A 487 -35.36 5.10 -15.69
C LYS A 487 -36.03 3.81 -15.24
N ASP A 488 -35.29 3.00 -14.50
CA ASP A 488 -35.80 1.80 -13.84
C ASP A 488 -35.95 2.08 -12.34
N THR A 489 -37.14 1.80 -11.79
CA THR A 489 -37.40 2.05 -10.37
C THR A 489 -37.53 0.75 -9.62
N LEU A 490 -36.80 0.65 -8.51
CA LEU A 490 -36.88 -0.45 -7.57
C LEU A 490 -37.54 0.02 -6.28
N TYR A 491 -38.50 -0.77 -5.79
CA TYR A 491 -39.12 -0.51 -4.50
C TYR A 491 -39.51 -1.82 -3.83
N HIS A 492 -39.52 -1.80 -2.48
CA HIS A 492 -40.02 -2.88 -1.67
C HIS A 492 -41.41 -2.52 -1.07
N LYS A 493 -42.28 -3.51 -0.94
CA LYS A 493 -43.58 -3.32 -0.30
C LYS A 493 -43.44 -3.25 1.22
N ASN A 494 -42.50 -4.01 1.78
CA ASN A 494 -42.28 -4.12 3.21
C ASN A 494 -40.88 -3.65 3.53
N TYR A 495 -40.69 -3.02 4.68
CA TYR A 495 -39.41 -2.64 5.20
C TYR A 495 -39.34 -2.83 6.72
N TRP A 496 -38.12 -3.03 7.20
CA TRP A 496 -37.83 -3.20 8.60
C TRP A 496 -37.77 -1.85 9.30
N HIS A 497 -38.50 -1.71 10.38
CA HIS A 497 -38.45 -0.54 11.23
C HIS A 497 -37.64 -0.87 12.48
N GLU A 498 -36.45 -0.32 12.63
CA GLU A 498 -35.52 -0.67 13.71
C GLU A 498 -36.10 -0.36 15.09
N GLY A 499 -36.71 0.80 15.27
CA GLY A 499 -37.34 1.19 16.53
C GLY A 499 -38.51 0.30 16.95
N ARG A 500 -39.24 -0.32 16.01
CA ARG A 500 -40.34 -1.24 16.31
C ARG A 500 -39.94 -2.69 16.32
N GLN A 501 -38.75 -3.01 15.83
CA GLN A 501 -38.31 -4.40 15.64
C GLN A 501 -39.35 -5.24 14.84
N ALA A 502 -39.92 -4.65 13.79
CA ALA A 502 -40.98 -5.24 12.99
C ALA A 502 -40.94 -4.81 11.51
N TYR A 503 -41.38 -5.70 10.63
CA TYR A 503 -41.68 -5.32 9.24
C TYR A 503 -42.99 -4.53 9.18
N VAL A 504 -42.98 -3.43 8.44
CA VAL A 504 -44.15 -2.58 8.22
C VAL A 504 -44.45 -2.46 6.74
N ASP A 505 -45.74 -2.44 6.37
CA ASP A 505 -46.15 -2.25 4.99
C ASP A 505 -46.03 -0.76 4.60
N LEU A 506 -45.81 -0.48 3.30
CA LEU A 506 -45.82 0.88 2.72
C LEU A 506 -47.10 1.69 3.03
N ASN A 507 -48.19 1.00 3.26
CA ASN A 507 -49.47 1.63 3.63
C ASN A 507 -49.61 1.83 5.16
N ASP A 508 -48.71 1.28 5.93
CA ASP A 508 -48.68 1.48 7.37
C ASP A 508 -47.85 2.71 7.75
N THR A 509 -48.27 3.34 8.79
CA THR A 509 -47.73 4.61 9.27
C THR A 509 -46.28 4.54 9.64
N ILE A 510 -45.43 5.07 8.78
CA ILE A 510 -43.97 4.99 8.91
C ILE A 510 -43.43 6.34 9.34
N GLY A 511 -42.33 6.29 10.10
CA GLY A 511 -41.69 7.50 10.64
C GLY A 511 -42.48 8.06 11.83
N LYS A 512 -43.06 7.21 12.66
CA LYS A 512 -43.42 7.65 14.00
C LYS A 512 -42.12 7.97 14.73
N ALA A 513 -41.94 9.26 14.95
CA ALA A 513 -41.07 9.65 16.04
C ALA A 513 -41.58 8.96 17.30
N TYR A 514 -40.78 8.11 17.90
CA TYR A 514 -41.16 7.45 19.11
C TYR A 514 -41.17 8.46 20.25
N PHE A 515 -42.35 8.59 20.86
CA PHE A 515 -42.41 9.12 22.21
C PHE A 515 -42.13 7.98 23.16
N ASN A 516 -41.15 8.17 24.05
CA ASN A 516 -40.99 7.31 25.21
C ASN A 516 -42.32 7.29 25.97
N LYS A 517 -42.70 6.14 26.55
CA LYS A 517 -43.92 5.95 27.36
C LYS A 517 -44.04 6.95 28.52
N ASN A 518 -42.95 7.62 28.91
CA ASN A 518 -42.87 8.56 30.02
C ASN A 518 -42.99 10.03 29.57
N ALA A 519 -43.39 10.32 28.32
CA ALA A 519 -43.48 11.67 27.78
C ALA A 519 -42.16 12.46 27.75
N GLU A 520 -41.03 11.81 27.95
CA GLU A 520 -39.71 12.40 27.76
C GLU A 520 -39.29 12.21 26.28
N TRP A 521 -38.84 13.29 25.66
CA TRP A 521 -38.39 13.29 24.27
C TRP A 521 -36.98 12.70 24.20
N GLU A 522 -36.88 11.45 23.80
CA GLU A 522 -35.61 10.92 23.33
C GLU A 522 -35.43 11.32 21.88
N TYR A 523 -34.45 12.22 21.63
CA TYR A 523 -34.04 12.62 20.29
C TYR A 523 -33.15 11.56 19.66
N THR A 524 -33.59 10.31 19.67
CA THR A 524 -32.91 9.25 18.95
C THR A 524 -33.36 9.27 17.49
N PRO A 525 -32.42 9.19 16.56
CA PRO A 525 -32.77 9.03 15.16
C PRO A 525 -33.57 7.74 14.98
N ASP A 526 -34.61 7.79 14.15
CA ASP A 526 -35.37 6.63 13.73
C ASP A 526 -34.87 6.15 12.38
N THR A 527 -34.62 4.85 12.24
CA THR A 527 -34.03 4.26 11.03
C THR A 527 -35.02 3.33 10.36
N LEU A 528 -35.28 3.61 9.10
CA LEU A 528 -36.06 2.74 8.22
C LEU A 528 -35.11 1.94 7.35
N VAL A 529 -35.23 0.62 7.35
CA VAL A 529 -34.43 -0.28 6.54
C VAL A 529 -35.29 -0.93 5.47
N MET A 530 -34.90 -0.79 4.22
CA MET A 530 -35.60 -1.31 3.08
C MET A 530 -34.66 -2.16 2.21
N GLY A 531 -35.10 -3.32 1.79
CA GLY A 531 -34.29 -4.21 0.95
C GLY A 531 -34.43 -5.69 1.31
N PRO A 532 -33.53 -6.54 0.82
CA PRO A 532 -32.38 -6.15 -0.02
C PRO A 532 -32.78 -5.78 -1.45
N PHE A 533 -32.16 -4.74 -1.98
CA PHE A 533 -32.20 -4.40 -3.40
C PHE A 533 -31.08 -5.08 -4.13
N ASP A 534 -31.35 -5.65 -5.27
CA ASP A 534 -30.35 -6.28 -6.13
C ASP A 534 -29.91 -5.32 -7.24
N LEU A 535 -28.82 -4.60 -6.98
CA LEU A 535 -28.22 -3.65 -7.92
C LEU A 535 -27.49 -4.43 -9.02
N LYS A 536 -27.94 -4.32 -10.25
CA LYS A 536 -27.46 -5.12 -11.40
C LYS A 536 -26.16 -4.61 -11.99
N GLU A 537 -25.84 -3.34 -11.81
CA GLU A 537 -24.70 -2.66 -12.41
C GLU A 537 -23.99 -1.80 -11.39
N SER A 538 -22.68 -1.63 -11.61
CA SER A 538 -21.80 -0.75 -10.85
C SER A 538 -21.69 0.61 -11.52
N ASN A 539 -21.64 1.68 -10.73
CA ASN A 539 -21.22 3.01 -11.18
C ASN A 539 -19.90 3.46 -10.54
N TYR A 540 -19.15 2.51 -9.98
CA TYR A 540 -17.91 2.79 -9.24
C TYR A 540 -16.92 3.58 -10.09
N LYS A 541 -16.55 4.77 -9.60
CA LYS A 541 -15.71 5.75 -10.30
C LYS A 541 -16.23 6.13 -11.70
N ASN A 542 -17.54 6.01 -11.88
CA ASN A 542 -18.23 6.39 -13.08
C ASN A 542 -19.61 6.97 -12.74
N ASN A 543 -20.24 7.64 -13.70
CA ASN A 543 -21.55 8.24 -13.52
C ASN A 543 -22.68 7.50 -14.29
N ASP A 544 -22.42 6.32 -14.87
CA ASP A 544 -23.39 5.54 -15.62
C ASP A 544 -23.41 4.07 -15.12
N PRO A 545 -24.58 3.56 -14.68
CA PRO A 545 -25.86 4.25 -14.53
C PRO A 545 -25.84 5.26 -13.37
N LYS A 546 -26.64 6.30 -13.48
CA LYS A 546 -26.91 7.18 -12.34
C LYS A 546 -27.83 6.45 -11.38
N LEU A 547 -27.32 6.07 -10.24
CA LEU A 547 -28.12 5.53 -9.16
C LEU A 547 -28.64 6.67 -8.30
N LEU A 548 -29.98 6.75 -8.19
CA LEU A 548 -30.67 7.79 -7.46
C LEU A 548 -31.53 7.16 -6.35
N VAL A 549 -31.52 7.77 -5.19
CA VAL A 549 -32.47 7.48 -4.12
C VAL A 549 -33.45 8.64 -4.03
N TRP A 550 -34.71 8.34 -4.13
CA TRP A 550 -35.78 9.30 -3.97
C TRP A 550 -36.49 9.07 -2.65
N ILE A 551 -36.56 10.10 -1.84
CA ILE A 551 -37.40 10.15 -0.66
C ILE A 551 -38.64 10.95 -0.99
N LYS A 552 -39.77 10.28 -1.06
CA LYS A 552 -41.08 10.89 -1.34
C LYS A 552 -41.93 10.95 -0.09
N SER A 553 -42.76 11.97 0.01
CA SER A 553 -43.81 12.05 1.02
C SER A 553 -45.05 12.68 0.43
N LYS A 554 -46.22 12.22 0.89
CA LYS A 554 -47.51 12.78 0.50
C LYS A 554 -48.38 12.92 1.75
N VAL A 555 -48.62 14.18 2.15
CA VAL A 555 -49.48 14.51 3.29
C VAL A 555 -50.56 15.51 2.82
N ASP A 556 -51.73 15.01 2.49
CA ASP A 556 -52.88 15.76 2.01
C ASP A 556 -53.99 15.90 3.06
N LYS A 557 -55.15 16.42 2.67
CA LYS A 557 -56.28 16.65 3.54
C LYS A 557 -56.82 15.37 4.20
N THR A 558 -56.56 14.20 3.62
CA THR A 558 -57.07 12.92 4.12
C THR A 558 -56.20 12.33 5.25
N ASN A 559 -54.94 12.69 5.28
CA ASN A 559 -53.97 12.12 6.24
C ASN A 559 -53.20 13.15 7.08
N ASN A 560 -53.42 14.47 6.89
CA ASN A 560 -52.74 15.54 7.62
C ASN A 560 -53.03 15.55 9.14
N THR A 561 -54.05 14.85 9.59
CA THR A 561 -54.33 14.64 11.02
C THR A 561 -53.37 13.61 11.62
N LYS A 562 -52.86 12.69 10.81
CA LYS A 562 -51.97 11.59 11.24
C LYS A 562 -50.51 11.93 11.05
N TYR A 563 -50.15 12.67 10.01
CA TYR A 563 -48.78 12.95 9.62
C TYR A 563 -48.43 14.43 9.61
N ASP A 564 -47.13 14.73 9.81
CA ASP A 564 -46.61 16.07 9.64
C ASP A 564 -46.18 16.31 8.19
N LYS A 565 -46.32 17.57 7.73
CA LYS A 565 -45.76 18.04 6.47
C LYS A 565 -44.28 18.37 6.52
N GLU A 566 -43.68 18.20 7.66
CA GLU A 566 -42.27 18.48 7.91
C GLU A 566 -41.50 17.20 8.17
N MET A 567 -40.34 17.05 7.51
CA MET A 567 -39.43 15.92 7.68
C MET A 567 -38.05 16.43 8.08
N TRP A 568 -37.44 15.74 9.01
CA TRP A 568 -36.10 16.01 9.46
C TRP A 568 -35.20 14.82 9.10
N LEU A 569 -34.53 14.94 7.95
CA LEU A 569 -33.72 13.87 7.38
C LEU A 569 -32.24 14.06 7.76
N ASP A 570 -31.64 13.04 8.30
CA ASP A 570 -30.21 13.03 8.68
C ASP A 570 -29.32 12.52 7.54
N CYS A 571 -29.55 11.29 7.12
CA CYS A 571 -28.77 10.68 6.06
C CYS A 571 -29.53 9.53 5.40
N ILE A 572 -29.01 9.08 4.28
CA ILE A 572 -29.32 7.80 3.68
C ILE A 572 -28.06 6.93 3.63
N MET A 573 -28.22 5.62 3.76
CA MET A 573 -27.12 4.68 3.65
C MET A 573 -27.53 3.49 2.78
N LEU A 574 -26.63 3.09 1.87
CA LEU A 574 -26.73 1.81 1.19
C LEU A 574 -25.70 0.87 1.82
N GLU A 575 -26.19 -0.11 2.56
CA GLU A 575 -25.35 -1.12 3.21
C GLU A 575 -25.32 -2.39 2.38
N PRO A 576 -24.13 -2.88 1.97
CA PRO A 576 -24.02 -4.14 1.27
C PRO A 576 -24.47 -5.30 2.17
N VAL A 577 -25.23 -6.22 1.57
CA VAL A 577 -25.63 -7.47 2.23
C VAL A 577 -24.56 -8.51 1.92
N PHE A 578 -23.95 -9.06 2.95
CA PHE A 578 -22.96 -10.15 2.86
C PHE A 578 -23.68 -11.47 3.12
N GLU A 579 -23.47 -12.45 2.24
CA GLU A 579 -24.01 -13.82 2.36
C GLU A 579 -23.13 -14.68 3.24
#